data_4ae9d0966898c40344a4a59ce8934b94
#
_entry.id   4ae9d0966898c40344a4a59ce8934b94
#
_cell.length_a   1.000
_cell.length_b   1.000
_cell.length_c   1.000
_cell.angle_alpha   90.00
_cell.angle_beta   90.00
_cell.angle_gamma   90.00
#
_symmetry.space_group_name_H-M   'P 1'
#
loop_
_entity.id
_entity.type
_entity.pdbx_description
1 polymer ?
#
loop_
_entity_poly.entity_id
_entity_poly.type
_entity_poly.pdbx_seq_one_letter_code
_entity_poly.pdbx_strand_id
1 'polypeptide(L)'
;MTLIFFFVLSRFTFSIGRTISKLRDFALNVEKDRIPKNEYVFPNDELGDISKNIVGLYHRQQKAKDELSMEREKLIKHFQYAKEGFAMFTPEGREILSNILFVQFANLISDMQIRQSEDAVDIPELEPIHLFLSKNIPNTNRKRKVLRESVTVDKNGKIFLIECILFLDNTMRYLSTTSPARKKRAG
;
A
#
# COMPACT_ATOMS: atom_id res chain seq x y z
N MET A 1 15.60 -16.04 62.93
CA MET A 1 15.63 -14.93 61.95
C MET A 1 16.15 -15.37 60.57
N THR A 2 17.21 -16.12 60.41
CA THR A 2 17.78 -16.56 59.12
C THR A 2 16.88 -17.43 58.27
N LEU A 3 16.08 -18.35 58.85
CA LEU A 3 15.17 -19.22 58.10
C LEU A 3 14.02 -18.45 57.44
N ILE A 4 13.46 -17.45 58.12
CA ILE A 4 12.38 -16.61 57.57
C ILE A 4 12.90 -15.80 56.41
N PHE A 5 14.07 -15.21 56.52
CA PHE A 5 14.71 -14.45 55.43
C PHE A 5 14.96 -15.35 54.22
N PHE A 6 15.47 -16.55 54.39
CA PHE A 6 15.71 -17.49 53.30
C PHE A 6 14.40 -17.89 52.62
N PHE A 7 13.32 -18.11 53.38
CA PHE A 7 12.03 -18.43 52.82
C PHE A 7 11.40 -17.30 52.01
N VAL A 8 11.51 -16.06 52.50
CA VAL A 8 11.03 -14.87 51.76
C VAL A 8 11.83 -14.67 50.47
N LEU A 9 13.16 -14.79 50.53
CA LEU A 9 14.04 -14.66 49.37
C LEU A 9 13.75 -15.73 48.32
N SER A 10 13.54 -16.99 48.74
CA SER A 10 13.18 -18.11 47.86
C SER A 10 11.84 -17.88 47.16
N ARG A 11 10.81 -17.40 47.90
CA ARG A 11 9.50 -17.06 47.29
C ARG A 11 9.61 -15.94 46.28
N PHE A 12 10.42 -14.92 46.55
CA PHE A 12 10.64 -13.81 45.66
C PHE A 12 11.35 -14.24 44.36
N THR A 13 12.44 -15.01 44.47
CA THR A 13 13.17 -15.54 43.33
C THR A 13 12.31 -16.46 42.45
N PHE A 14 11.45 -17.27 43.07
CA PHE A 14 10.55 -18.16 42.36
C PHE A 14 9.45 -17.39 41.62
N SER A 15 8.92 -16.31 42.18
CA SER A 15 7.93 -15.44 41.54
C SER A 15 8.50 -14.78 40.29
N ILE A 16 9.68 -14.20 40.40
CA ILE A 16 10.40 -13.55 39.25
C ILE A 16 10.64 -14.57 38.14
N GLY A 17 11.20 -15.75 38.48
CA GLY A 17 11.48 -16.81 37.50
C GLY A 17 10.26 -17.25 36.72
N ARG A 18 9.10 -17.39 37.40
CA ARG A 18 7.84 -17.74 36.76
C ARG A 18 7.33 -16.67 35.81
N THR A 19 7.45 -15.40 36.17
CA THR A 19 6.99 -14.28 35.34
C THR A 19 7.86 -14.16 34.10
N ILE A 20 9.18 -14.24 34.24
CA ILE A 20 10.14 -14.22 33.11
C ILE A 20 9.90 -15.40 32.17
N SER A 21 9.66 -16.61 32.70
CA SER A 21 9.35 -17.78 31.87
C SER A 21 8.09 -17.56 31.03
N LYS A 22 7.02 -17.05 31.61
CA LYS A 22 5.77 -16.75 30.89
C LYS A 22 5.99 -15.69 29.78
N LEU A 23 6.77 -14.64 30.07
CA LEU A 23 7.07 -13.61 29.09
C LEU A 23 7.94 -14.15 27.94
N ARG A 24 8.91 -15.03 28.25
CA ARG A 24 9.69 -15.75 27.26
C ARG A 24 8.81 -16.64 26.39
N ASP A 25 7.89 -17.40 26.99
CA ASP A 25 6.97 -18.27 26.26
C ASP A 25 6.03 -17.45 25.37
N PHE A 26 5.58 -16.28 25.82
CA PHE A 26 4.85 -15.32 25.00
C PHE A 26 5.70 -14.89 23.78
N ALA A 27 6.93 -14.44 24.01
CA ALA A 27 7.82 -13.97 22.94
C ALA A 27 8.09 -15.07 21.89
N LEU A 28 8.32 -16.30 22.31
CA LEU A 28 8.52 -17.45 21.41
C LEU A 28 7.26 -17.81 20.62
N ASN A 29 6.07 -17.63 21.19
CA ASN A 29 4.82 -17.85 20.49
C ASN A 29 4.54 -16.75 19.46
N VAL A 30 4.89 -15.50 19.77
CA VAL A 30 4.86 -14.36 18.83
C VAL A 30 5.77 -14.63 17.65
N GLU A 31 7.02 -15.06 17.87
CA GLU A 31 7.97 -15.36 16.81
C GLU A 31 7.47 -16.47 15.86
N LYS A 32 6.72 -17.43 16.40
CA LYS A 32 6.16 -18.55 15.61
C LYS A 32 4.79 -18.26 15.00
N ASP A 33 4.31 -17.00 15.10
CA ASP A 33 2.96 -16.58 14.67
C ASP A 33 1.83 -17.43 15.32
N ARG A 34 2.11 -18.00 16.48
CA ARG A 34 1.20 -18.83 17.29
C ARG A 34 0.76 -18.06 18.52
N ILE A 35 -0.06 -17.04 18.34
CA ILE A 35 -0.59 -16.26 19.46
C ILE A 35 -1.59 -17.13 20.21
N PRO A 36 -1.28 -17.54 21.46
CA PRO A 36 -2.24 -18.29 22.23
C PRO A 36 -3.43 -17.37 22.57
N LYS A 37 -4.63 -17.90 22.37
CA LYS A 37 -5.89 -17.22 22.78
C LYS A 37 -6.04 -17.12 24.31
N ASN A 38 -5.13 -17.72 25.05
CA ASN A 38 -5.17 -17.74 26.50
C ASN A 38 -4.56 -16.46 27.07
N GLU A 39 -5.31 -15.82 27.92
CA GLU A 39 -4.88 -14.65 28.65
C GLU A 39 -3.71 -15.03 29.58
N TYR A 40 -2.55 -14.40 29.40
CA TYR A 40 -1.40 -14.60 30.26
C TYR A 40 -1.68 -13.97 31.62
N VAL A 41 -1.82 -14.81 32.66
CA VAL A 41 -1.99 -14.34 34.02
C VAL A 41 -0.63 -14.08 34.64
N PHE A 42 -0.33 -12.82 34.91
CA PHE A 42 0.86 -12.36 35.59
C PHE A 42 0.57 -11.99 37.05
N PRO A 43 1.56 -12.07 37.94
CA PRO A 43 1.39 -11.65 39.31
C PRO A 43 1.09 -10.15 39.42
N ASN A 44 0.56 -9.73 40.59
CA ASN A 44 0.32 -8.32 40.89
C ASN A 44 1.54 -7.72 41.59
N ASP A 45 2.62 -7.58 40.84
CA ASP A 45 3.86 -6.91 41.22
C ASP A 45 4.37 -6.07 40.03
N GLU A 46 5.41 -5.30 40.23
CA GLU A 46 5.96 -4.40 39.22
C GLU A 46 6.38 -5.15 37.96
N LEU A 47 6.94 -6.35 38.09
CA LEU A 47 7.34 -7.17 36.95
C LEU A 47 6.12 -7.70 36.19
N GLY A 48 5.06 -8.07 36.92
CA GLY A 48 3.79 -8.48 36.34
C GLY A 48 3.12 -7.35 35.57
N ASP A 49 3.17 -6.14 36.07
CA ASP A 49 2.60 -4.96 35.38
C ASP A 49 3.37 -4.59 34.12
N ILE A 50 4.70 -4.67 34.16
CA ILE A 50 5.54 -4.52 32.96
C ILE A 50 5.17 -5.59 31.92
N SER A 51 5.02 -6.85 32.35
CA SER A 51 4.68 -7.97 31.49
C SER A 51 3.30 -7.80 30.84
N LYS A 52 2.29 -7.37 31.63
CA LYS A 52 0.93 -7.03 31.10
C LYS A 52 1.01 -5.91 30.05
N ASN A 53 1.82 -4.87 30.31
CA ASN A 53 1.99 -3.76 29.41
C ASN A 53 2.66 -4.19 28.10
N ILE A 54 3.69 -5.05 28.14
CA ILE A 54 4.35 -5.59 26.93
C ILE A 54 3.35 -6.40 26.10
N VAL A 55 2.62 -7.32 26.70
CA VAL A 55 1.59 -8.12 26.01
C VAL A 55 0.50 -7.22 25.43
N GLY A 56 0.04 -6.22 26.21
CA GLY A 56 -0.97 -5.27 25.77
C GLY A 56 -0.49 -4.38 24.61
N LEU A 57 0.79 -3.96 24.59
CA LEU A 57 1.38 -3.22 23.47
C LEU A 57 1.41 -4.08 22.22
N TYR A 58 1.84 -5.33 22.33
CA TYR A 58 1.85 -6.25 21.21
C TYR A 58 0.46 -6.45 20.60
N HIS A 59 -0.58 -6.68 21.43
CA HIS A 59 -1.94 -6.83 20.91
C HIS A 59 -2.47 -5.57 20.24
N ARG A 60 -2.16 -4.39 20.77
CA ARG A 60 -2.51 -3.11 20.11
C ARG A 60 -1.80 -2.95 18.78
N GLN A 61 -0.51 -3.29 18.72
CA GLN A 61 0.26 -3.24 17.47
C GLN A 61 -0.30 -4.21 16.43
N GLN A 62 -0.63 -5.44 16.82
CA GLN A 62 -1.20 -6.44 15.92
C GLN A 62 -2.56 -5.97 15.40
N LYS A 63 -3.43 -5.47 16.28
CA LYS A 63 -4.74 -4.93 15.88
C LYS A 63 -4.59 -3.77 14.89
N ALA A 64 -3.69 -2.83 15.15
CA ALA A 64 -3.42 -1.72 14.24
C ALA A 64 -2.90 -2.19 12.87
N LYS A 65 -2.04 -3.23 12.84
CA LYS A 65 -1.56 -3.86 11.62
C LYS A 65 -2.69 -4.50 10.82
N ASP A 66 -3.59 -5.22 11.50
CA ASP A 66 -4.74 -5.88 10.88
C ASP A 66 -5.74 -4.84 10.32
N GLU A 67 -6.02 -3.78 11.06
CA GLU A 67 -6.86 -2.66 10.63
C GLU A 67 -6.27 -1.98 9.39
N LEU A 68 -4.96 -1.69 9.39
CA LEU A 68 -4.27 -1.10 8.25
C LEU A 68 -4.31 -2.03 7.02
N SER A 69 -4.15 -3.33 7.22
CA SER A 69 -4.24 -4.32 6.14
C SER A 69 -5.64 -4.38 5.52
N MET A 70 -6.68 -4.35 6.36
CA MET A 70 -8.07 -4.30 5.89
C MET A 70 -8.38 -2.99 5.14
N GLU A 71 -7.88 -1.87 5.62
CA GLU A 71 -8.08 -0.57 4.96
C GLU A 71 -7.37 -0.53 3.62
N ARG A 72 -6.12 -1.02 3.55
CA ARG A 72 -5.39 -1.18 2.30
C ARG A 72 -6.15 -2.07 1.31
N GLU A 73 -6.70 -3.20 1.76
CA GLU A 73 -7.48 -4.09 0.89
C GLU A 73 -8.76 -3.42 0.36
N LYS A 74 -9.46 -2.66 1.20
CA LYS A 74 -10.61 -1.86 0.77
C LYS A 74 -10.21 -0.83 -0.30
N LEU A 75 -9.13 -0.11 -0.10
CA LEU A 75 -8.63 0.87 -1.07
C LEU A 75 -8.28 0.20 -2.40
N ILE A 76 -7.59 -0.94 -2.38
CA ILE A 76 -7.28 -1.72 -3.59
C ILE A 76 -8.55 -2.16 -4.31
N LYS A 77 -9.55 -2.65 -3.58
CA LYS A 77 -10.85 -3.03 -4.18
C LYS A 77 -11.55 -1.83 -4.81
N HIS A 78 -11.65 -0.70 -4.10
CA HIS A 78 -12.22 0.52 -4.67
C HIS A 78 -11.50 0.96 -5.94
N PHE A 79 -10.20 0.83 -5.95
CA PHE A 79 -9.36 1.16 -7.07
C PHE A 79 -9.59 0.21 -8.27
N GLN A 80 -9.70 -1.10 -8.04
CA GLN A 80 -10.00 -2.09 -9.08
C GLN A 80 -11.39 -1.90 -9.70
N TYR A 81 -12.36 -1.42 -8.92
CA TYR A 81 -13.73 -1.17 -9.39
C TYR A 81 -13.98 0.29 -9.80
N ALA A 82 -12.94 1.12 -9.89
CA ALA A 82 -13.06 2.48 -10.39
C ALA A 82 -13.62 2.48 -11.82
N LYS A 83 -14.37 3.51 -12.19
CA LYS A 83 -14.89 3.70 -13.55
C LYS A 83 -13.87 4.30 -14.51
N GLU A 84 -12.70 4.63 -14.00
CA GLU A 84 -11.59 5.22 -14.72
C GLU A 84 -10.44 4.23 -14.80
N GLY A 85 -9.76 4.19 -15.93
CA GLY A 85 -8.49 3.46 -16.05
C GLY A 85 -7.41 4.21 -15.30
N PHE A 86 -6.67 3.48 -14.46
CA PHE A 86 -5.63 4.06 -13.63
C PHE A 86 -4.38 3.18 -13.65
N ALA A 87 -3.21 3.82 -13.76
CA ALA A 87 -1.93 3.17 -13.55
C ALA A 87 -0.92 4.11 -12.92
N MET A 88 -0.03 3.56 -12.11
CA MET A 88 1.15 4.23 -11.56
C MET A 88 2.41 3.47 -11.92
N PHE A 89 3.45 4.20 -12.31
CA PHE A 89 4.73 3.65 -12.70
C PHE A 89 5.88 4.34 -11.96
N THR A 90 6.98 3.61 -11.79
CA THR A 90 8.25 4.19 -11.37
C THR A 90 8.83 5.06 -12.50
N PRO A 91 9.88 5.89 -12.21
CA PRO A 91 10.57 6.65 -13.25
C PRO A 91 11.15 5.78 -14.38
N GLU A 92 11.45 4.51 -14.09
CA GLU A 92 11.97 3.53 -15.04
C GLU A 92 10.88 2.80 -15.84
N GLY A 93 9.59 3.18 -15.66
CA GLY A 93 8.45 2.60 -16.36
C GLY A 93 7.93 1.29 -15.77
N ARG A 94 8.39 0.84 -14.59
CA ARG A 94 7.88 -0.37 -13.93
C ARG A 94 6.56 -0.08 -13.22
N GLU A 95 5.60 -0.98 -13.36
CA GLU A 95 4.31 -0.85 -12.69
C GLU A 95 4.45 -0.85 -11.16
N ILE A 96 3.83 0.14 -10.52
CA ILE A 96 3.60 0.18 -9.07
C ILE A 96 2.20 -0.36 -8.77
N LEU A 97 1.22 0.08 -9.55
CA LEU A 97 -0.19 -0.25 -9.38
C LEU A 97 -0.96 0.05 -10.66
N SER A 98 -1.82 -0.85 -11.10
CA SER A 98 -2.76 -0.60 -12.19
C SER A 98 -4.11 -1.27 -11.93
N ASN A 99 -5.17 -0.79 -12.58
CA ASN A 99 -6.44 -1.47 -12.62
C ASN A 99 -6.72 -2.03 -14.02
N ILE A 100 -7.63 -2.98 -14.07
CA ILE A 100 -7.95 -3.67 -15.33
C ILE A 100 -8.48 -2.73 -16.41
N LEU A 101 -9.17 -1.65 -16.03
CA LEU A 101 -9.71 -0.68 -16.98
C LEU A 101 -8.62 0.10 -17.71
N PHE A 102 -7.46 0.34 -17.10
CA PHE A 102 -6.35 0.99 -17.77
C PHE A 102 -5.87 0.15 -18.97
N VAL A 103 -5.64 -1.14 -18.75
CA VAL A 103 -5.24 -2.07 -19.82
C VAL A 103 -6.34 -2.21 -20.89
N GLN A 104 -7.61 -2.28 -20.47
CA GLN A 104 -8.74 -2.32 -21.42
C GLN A 104 -8.81 -1.05 -22.28
N PHE A 105 -8.63 0.14 -21.70
CA PHE A 105 -8.62 1.39 -22.44
C PHE A 105 -7.40 1.48 -23.37
N ALA A 106 -6.23 1.07 -22.91
CA ALA A 106 -5.05 0.99 -23.76
C ALA A 106 -5.28 0.09 -25.00
N ASN A 107 -5.91 -1.07 -24.81
CA ASN A 107 -6.31 -1.95 -25.95
C ASN A 107 -7.38 -1.34 -26.85
N LEU A 108 -8.24 -0.46 -26.33
CA LEU A 108 -9.27 0.20 -27.15
C LEU A 108 -8.72 1.36 -27.99
N ILE A 109 -7.68 2.03 -27.52
CA ILE A 109 -7.05 3.16 -28.22
C ILE A 109 -5.93 2.71 -29.15
N SER A 110 -5.19 1.65 -28.78
CA SER A 110 -4.10 1.09 -29.58
C SER A 110 -4.61 0.06 -30.59
N ASP A 111 -3.86 -0.09 -31.70
CA ASP A 111 -4.03 -1.20 -32.63
C ASP A 111 -3.23 -2.45 -32.21
N MET A 112 -2.49 -2.35 -31.11
CA MET A 112 -1.67 -3.43 -30.55
C MET A 112 -2.43 -4.18 -29.46
N GLN A 113 -2.15 -5.48 -29.28
CA GLN A 113 -2.68 -6.25 -28.17
C GLN A 113 -1.82 -6.06 -26.93
N ILE A 114 -2.31 -5.27 -25.97
CA ILE A 114 -1.66 -4.97 -24.71
C ILE A 114 -2.10 -5.97 -23.66
N ARG A 115 -1.16 -6.64 -23.03
CA ARG A 115 -1.41 -7.65 -21.99
C ARG A 115 -1.08 -7.14 -20.58
N GLN A 116 -0.08 -6.31 -20.48
CA GLN A 116 0.41 -5.73 -19.23
C GLN A 116 0.32 -4.20 -19.30
N SER A 117 0.16 -3.56 -18.15
CA SER A 117 0.08 -2.09 -18.09
C SER A 117 1.37 -1.42 -18.51
N GLU A 118 2.50 -2.09 -18.34
CA GLU A 118 3.82 -1.60 -18.76
C GLU A 118 3.90 -1.43 -20.28
N ASP A 119 3.33 -2.38 -21.05
CA ASP A 119 3.28 -2.29 -22.51
C ASP A 119 2.41 -1.11 -22.99
N ALA A 120 1.46 -0.67 -22.14
CA ALA A 120 0.57 0.43 -22.46
C ALA A 120 1.27 1.80 -22.46
N VAL A 121 2.41 1.91 -21.79
CA VAL A 121 3.17 3.17 -21.73
C VAL A 121 3.76 3.50 -23.11
N ASP A 122 4.11 2.50 -23.92
CA ASP A 122 4.83 2.66 -25.18
C ASP A 122 3.93 2.73 -26.42
N ILE A 123 2.60 2.88 -26.26
CA ILE A 123 1.70 2.98 -27.40
C ILE A 123 1.86 4.31 -28.15
N PRO A 124 1.81 4.30 -29.51
CA PRO A 124 2.03 5.50 -30.31
C PRO A 124 1.05 6.64 -30.02
N GLU A 125 -0.18 6.32 -29.63
CA GLU A 125 -1.22 7.28 -29.30
C GLU A 125 -0.88 8.14 -28.07
N LEU A 126 0.08 7.68 -27.22
CA LEU A 126 0.57 8.41 -26.06
C LEU A 126 1.89 9.17 -26.31
N GLU A 127 2.34 9.30 -27.58
CA GLU A 127 3.57 10.02 -27.93
C GLU A 127 3.70 11.40 -27.26
N PRO A 128 2.64 12.24 -27.18
CA PRO A 128 2.73 13.54 -26.49
C PRO A 128 3.08 13.40 -25.00
N ILE A 129 2.59 12.36 -24.35
CA ILE A 129 2.92 12.05 -22.96
C ILE A 129 4.37 11.57 -22.85
N HIS A 130 4.85 10.75 -23.79
CA HIS A 130 6.25 10.31 -23.83
C HIS A 130 7.21 11.50 -23.99
N LEU A 131 6.90 12.43 -24.89
CA LEU A 131 7.69 13.66 -25.08
C LEU A 131 7.67 14.52 -23.80
N PHE A 132 6.53 14.64 -23.15
CA PHE A 132 6.42 15.34 -21.88
C PHE A 132 7.29 14.69 -20.79
N LEU A 133 7.25 13.36 -20.65
CA LEU A 133 8.02 12.62 -19.65
C LEU A 133 9.52 12.69 -19.93
N SER A 134 9.96 12.47 -21.17
CA SER A 134 11.36 12.53 -21.59
C SER A 134 12.00 13.90 -21.33
N LYS A 135 11.23 14.98 -21.45
CA LYS A 135 11.66 16.34 -21.16
C LYS A 135 11.74 16.65 -19.67
N ASN A 136 10.86 16.07 -18.87
CA ASN A 136 10.69 16.48 -17.48
C ASN A 136 11.33 15.53 -16.46
N ILE A 137 11.45 14.24 -16.71
CA ILE A 137 12.09 13.27 -15.81
C ILE A 137 13.57 13.59 -15.57
N PRO A 138 14.40 13.87 -16.60
CA PRO A 138 15.83 14.14 -16.40
C PRO A 138 16.11 15.49 -15.72
N ASN A 139 15.12 16.37 -15.61
CA ASN A 139 15.32 17.72 -15.14
C ASN A 139 15.33 17.79 -13.60
N THR A 140 16.51 17.59 -12.99
CA THR A 140 16.74 17.66 -11.54
C THR A 140 16.49 19.04 -10.94
N ASN A 141 16.48 20.11 -11.74
CA ASN A 141 16.22 21.49 -11.31
C ASN A 141 14.74 21.88 -11.31
N ARG A 142 13.82 20.91 -11.41
CA ARG A 142 12.39 21.21 -11.29
C ARG A 142 12.11 21.92 -9.96
N LYS A 143 11.62 23.15 -10.03
CA LYS A 143 10.91 23.74 -8.86
C LYS A 143 9.85 22.72 -8.45
N ARG A 144 9.82 22.34 -7.18
CA ARG A 144 8.91 21.34 -6.56
C ARG A 144 7.45 21.55 -7.00
N LYS A 145 7.10 21.09 -8.20
CA LYS A 145 5.78 21.24 -8.80
C LYS A 145 5.37 19.93 -9.45
N VAL A 146 4.16 19.51 -9.16
CA VAL A 146 3.47 18.42 -9.88
C VAL A 146 3.18 18.91 -11.29
N LEU A 147 3.59 18.16 -12.30
CA LEU A 147 3.36 18.48 -13.69
C LEU A 147 2.28 17.56 -14.29
N ARG A 148 1.52 18.05 -15.26
CA ARG A 148 0.44 17.31 -15.90
C ARG A 148 0.50 17.52 -17.41
N GLU A 149 0.17 16.44 -18.12
CA GLU A 149 -0.03 16.44 -19.57
C GLU A 149 -1.25 15.60 -19.91
N SER A 150 -1.99 15.95 -20.96
CA SER A 150 -3.18 15.19 -21.35
C SER A 150 -3.24 15.01 -22.87
N VAL A 151 -3.72 13.85 -23.27
CA VAL A 151 -3.95 13.47 -24.66
C VAL A 151 -5.38 13.05 -24.84
N THR A 152 -5.96 13.45 -25.96
CA THR A 152 -7.31 13.02 -26.34
C THR A 152 -7.20 12.16 -27.60
N VAL A 153 -7.72 10.93 -27.51
CA VAL A 153 -7.78 10.00 -28.63
C VAL A 153 -9.22 9.76 -29.01
N ASP A 154 -9.57 10.00 -30.30
CA ASP A 154 -10.88 9.68 -30.85
C ASP A 154 -10.79 8.36 -31.62
N LYS A 155 -11.45 7.33 -31.12
CA LYS A 155 -11.44 6.00 -31.73
C LYS A 155 -12.79 5.32 -31.59
N ASN A 156 -13.29 4.78 -32.69
CA ASN A 156 -14.54 4.04 -32.74
C ASN A 156 -15.77 4.82 -32.18
N GLY A 157 -15.81 6.14 -32.41
CA GLY A 157 -16.91 7.01 -31.95
C GLY A 157 -16.92 7.25 -30.45
N LYS A 158 -15.80 6.99 -29.79
CA LYS A 158 -15.57 7.32 -28.38
C LYS A 158 -14.35 8.22 -28.25
N ILE A 159 -14.47 9.16 -27.32
CA ILE A 159 -13.36 10.05 -26.98
C ILE A 159 -12.72 9.53 -25.69
N PHE A 160 -11.44 9.21 -25.74
CA PHE A 160 -10.63 8.83 -24.59
C PHE A 160 -9.77 10.01 -24.19
N LEU A 161 -9.87 10.42 -22.95
CA LEU A 161 -8.98 11.41 -22.34
C LEU A 161 -8.00 10.68 -21.44
N ILE A 162 -6.73 10.78 -21.74
CA ILE A 162 -5.65 10.22 -20.94
C ILE A 162 -4.85 11.37 -20.33
N GLU A 163 -4.80 11.43 -19.02
CA GLU A 163 -4.02 12.40 -18.26
C GLU A 163 -2.83 11.69 -17.60
N CYS A 164 -1.64 12.23 -17.80
CA CYS A 164 -0.44 11.82 -17.09
C CYS A 164 -0.04 12.87 -16.08
N ILE A 165 0.17 12.45 -14.84
CA ILE A 165 0.63 13.30 -13.73
C ILE A 165 2.01 12.81 -13.29
N LEU A 166 3.00 13.71 -13.37
CA LEU A 166 4.35 13.47 -12.91
C LEU A 166 4.55 14.08 -11.54
N PHE A 167 4.80 13.23 -10.55
CA PHE A 167 5.02 13.64 -9.16
C PHE A 167 6.45 14.12 -8.89
N LEU A 168 6.69 14.59 -7.67
CA LEU A 168 7.98 15.16 -7.25
C LEU A 168 9.10 14.13 -7.18
N ASP A 169 8.77 12.89 -6.88
CA ASP A 169 9.66 11.73 -6.84
C ASP A 169 9.85 11.04 -8.21
N ASN A 170 9.34 11.69 -9.28
CA ASN A 170 9.31 11.20 -10.64
C ASN A 170 8.42 9.96 -10.86
N THR A 171 7.60 9.55 -9.90
CA THR A 171 6.54 8.57 -10.19
C THR A 171 5.53 9.16 -11.15
N MET A 172 5.00 8.33 -12.02
CA MET A 172 4.03 8.70 -13.05
C MET A 172 2.67 8.10 -12.72
N ARG A 173 1.62 8.89 -12.85
CA ARG A 173 0.24 8.41 -12.74
C ARG A 173 -0.51 8.70 -14.01
N TYR A 174 -1.13 7.67 -14.57
CA TYR A 174 -2.04 7.77 -15.70
C TYR A 174 -3.48 7.64 -15.23
N LEU A 175 -4.34 8.49 -15.78
CA LEU A 175 -5.79 8.42 -15.64
C LEU A 175 -6.39 8.38 -17.03
N SER A 176 -7.24 7.41 -17.32
CA SER A 176 -7.95 7.33 -18.60
C SER A 176 -9.46 7.30 -18.35
N THR A 177 -10.16 8.18 -19.03
CA THR A 177 -11.61 8.30 -18.99
C THR A 177 -12.19 8.23 -20.39
N THR A 178 -13.43 7.79 -20.51
CA THR A 178 -14.13 7.74 -21.80
C THR A 178 -15.38 8.60 -21.75
N SER A 179 -15.62 9.33 -22.88
CA SER A 179 -16.85 10.05 -23.09
C SER A 179 -17.43 9.68 -24.46
N PRO A 180 -18.76 9.58 -24.62
CA PRO A 180 -19.34 9.41 -25.95
C PRO A 180 -19.00 10.60 -26.83
N ALA A 181 -18.60 10.36 -28.08
CA ALA A 181 -18.33 11.41 -29.03
C ALA A 181 -19.59 12.26 -29.19
N ARG A 182 -19.47 13.56 -28.97
CA ARG A 182 -20.56 14.50 -29.15
C ARG A 182 -20.94 14.50 -30.62
N LYS A 183 -22.11 13.95 -31.00
CA LYS A 183 -22.64 14.08 -32.37
C LYS A 183 -22.60 15.56 -32.71
N LYS A 184 -21.74 15.95 -33.66
CA LYS A 184 -21.83 17.27 -34.29
C LYS A 184 -23.24 17.35 -34.86
N ARG A 185 -24.09 18.20 -34.28
CA ARG A 185 -25.32 18.61 -34.95
C ARG A 185 -24.87 19.33 -36.23
N ALA A 186 -25.10 18.67 -37.37
CA ALA A 186 -25.07 19.34 -38.65
C ALA A 186 -26.10 20.45 -38.59
N GLY A 187 -25.62 21.69 -38.63
CA GLY A 187 -26.44 22.87 -38.87
C GLY A 187 -26.56 23.09 -40.35
#